data_91059405c1373490b8cde6d66ef8812d
#
_entry.id   91059405c1373490b8cde6d66ef8812d
#
_cell.length_a   1.000
_cell.length_b   1.000
_cell.length_c   1.000
_cell.angle_alpha   90.00
_cell.angle_beta   90.00
_cell.angle_gamma   90.00
#
_symmetry.space_group_name_H-M   'P 1'
#
loop_
_entity.id
_entity.type
_entity.pdbx_description
1 polymer ?
#
loop_
_entity_poly.entity_id
_entity_poly.type
_entity_poly.pdbx_seq_one_letter_code
_entity_poly.pdbx_strand_id
1 'polypeptide(L)'
;MPDNEVFNAADHLVDRHVRDGRGDRLAVVAADRSLTYAELADEVSRVAAGLRTLGVRPEERVMLCMADGIELLTGILAALRIGAVPVPVSTMVTGLELAKLVTDSRTRVLCVSAEFAALASVAVDMSPELVHLVVDGDVTGRPPELAVHRWVDFAGTDPLPAYPTWADSPALWLYTSGTTGRPKGAMHRHASIRHVAECYGTGVLGVTPEDRCLSVAKLFFAYGLGNSCFFPLSVGATAILERARPTPAAIAERVIASRPTLFFAVPTFYAALLNSDIPDDTFASVRQGVSAGEPLPAVVGTRFADRFGVEILDGIGSTEALHIFLSNRPGQARPSSSGTPVPGYQVQIRDDEDNLIETAGQPGHLYLNGPSIATGYWCRHETTRQVFQGEWLRTGDTYVRNEDGTYSCLGRSDDMLKAGGIWVSPAEVEERLLAHPDVAEAAVVAAPDEVGLDKPVACVVPVPGHVIDPDKLTAWCRDGLAAFKRPRAVILVDELPKTATGKIRRNVLRVQVHDALTGPSVVDEPV
;
A
#
# COMPACT_ATOMS: atom_id res chain seq x y z
N MET A 1 -6.41 16.02 20.50
CA MET A 1 -7.85 15.95 20.85
C MET A 1 -7.97 15.61 22.33
N PRO A 2 -9.03 16.00 23.06
CA PRO A 2 -9.24 15.47 24.39
C PRO A 2 -9.43 13.94 24.32
N ASP A 3 -8.83 13.21 25.24
CA ASP A 3 -8.79 11.74 25.27
C ASP A 3 -10.19 11.05 25.27
N ASN A 4 -11.26 11.82 25.49
CA ASN A 4 -12.65 11.36 25.58
C ASN A 4 -13.57 11.97 24.51
N GLU A 5 -13.04 12.42 23.36
CA GLU A 5 -13.88 12.88 22.25
C GLU A 5 -14.67 11.71 21.66
N VAL A 6 -16.01 11.81 21.67
CA VAL A 6 -16.85 10.85 20.95
C VAL A 6 -16.66 11.05 19.46
N PHE A 7 -16.11 10.07 18.82
CA PHE A 7 -15.76 10.10 17.39
C PHE A 7 -15.88 8.72 16.75
N ASN A 8 -16.73 8.60 15.73
CA ASN A 8 -16.85 7.41 14.91
C ASN A 8 -16.42 7.74 13.48
N ALA A 9 -15.43 7.00 12.96
CA ALA A 9 -14.86 7.28 11.65
C ALA A 9 -15.89 7.09 10.52
N ALA A 10 -16.81 6.13 10.60
CA ALA A 10 -17.84 5.95 9.58
C ALA A 10 -18.84 7.12 9.58
N ASP A 11 -19.26 7.58 10.75
CA ASP A 11 -20.09 8.78 10.88
C ASP A 11 -19.40 10.02 10.27
N HIS A 12 -18.11 10.18 10.56
CA HIS A 12 -17.30 11.26 10.02
C HIS A 12 -17.14 11.19 8.49
N LEU A 13 -16.95 10.00 7.94
CA LEU A 13 -16.72 9.82 6.50
C LEU A 13 -18.01 9.84 5.66
N VAL A 14 -19.18 9.49 6.26
CA VAL A 14 -20.41 9.28 5.50
C VAL A 14 -21.57 10.07 6.08
N ASP A 15 -22.03 9.78 7.31
CA ASP A 15 -23.31 10.29 7.82
C ASP A 15 -23.34 11.80 7.97
N ARG A 16 -22.21 12.43 8.35
CA ARG A 16 -22.17 13.89 8.49
C ARG A 16 -22.48 14.60 7.18
N HIS A 17 -22.10 14.04 6.01
CA HIS A 17 -22.42 14.66 4.73
C HIS A 17 -23.92 14.67 4.45
N VAL A 18 -24.63 13.63 4.87
CA VAL A 18 -26.09 13.58 4.79
C VAL A 18 -26.71 14.62 5.72
N ARG A 19 -26.23 14.67 6.99
CA ARG A 19 -26.71 15.68 7.96
C ARG A 19 -26.45 17.13 7.52
N ASP A 20 -25.33 17.34 6.82
CA ASP A 20 -24.94 18.64 6.28
C ASP A 20 -25.66 19.01 4.96
N GLY A 21 -26.67 18.23 4.51
CA GLY A 21 -27.44 18.49 3.29
C GLY A 21 -26.69 18.15 1.99
N ARG A 22 -25.65 17.32 2.04
CA ARG A 22 -24.84 16.89 0.89
C ARG A 22 -25.10 15.42 0.50
N GLY A 23 -26.23 14.86 0.93
CA GLY A 23 -26.60 13.46 0.70
C GLY A 23 -26.71 13.07 -0.77
N ASP A 24 -27.11 14.01 -1.64
CA ASP A 24 -27.27 13.76 -3.08
C ASP A 24 -25.96 13.76 -3.88
N ARG A 25 -24.83 14.14 -3.25
CA ARG A 25 -23.52 14.09 -3.92
C ARG A 25 -23.09 12.65 -4.15
N LEU A 26 -22.40 12.41 -5.27
CA LEU A 26 -21.84 11.11 -5.60
C LEU A 26 -20.69 10.77 -4.65
N ALA A 27 -20.83 9.68 -3.90
CA ALA A 27 -19.83 9.21 -2.94
C ALA A 27 -18.87 8.19 -3.56
N VAL A 28 -19.41 7.24 -4.32
CA VAL A 28 -18.62 6.14 -4.90
C VAL A 28 -19.11 5.76 -6.29
N VAL A 29 -18.16 5.44 -7.16
CA VAL A 29 -18.40 4.93 -8.52
C VAL A 29 -17.62 3.62 -8.68
N ALA A 30 -18.32 2.52 -8.96
CA ALA A 30 -17.77 1.25 -9.39
C ALA A 30 -18.11 0.97 -10.86
N ALA A 31 -17.75 -0.19 -11.36
CA ALA A 31 -18.02 -0.54 -12.77
C ALA A 31 -19.49 -0.80 -13.04
N ASP A 32 -20.20 -1.38 -12.08
CA ASP A 32 -21.56 -1.86 -12.16
C ASP A 32 -22.60 -0.89 -11.60
N ARG A 33 -22.23 -0.10 -10.59
CA ARG A 33 -23.13 0.86 -9.94
C ARG A 33 -22.41 2.03 -9.30
N SER A 34 -23.16 3.04 -8.93
CA SER A 34 -22.69 4.21 -8.19
C SER A 34 -23.64 4.50 -7.05
N LEU A 35 -23.13 5.10 -5.97
CA LEU A 35 -23.94 5.51 -4.81
C LEU A 35 -23.69 6.98 -4.49
N THR A 36 -24.73 7.67 -4.13
CA THR A 36 -24.68 8.96 -3.43
C THR A 36 -24.29 8.76 -1.97
N TYR A 37 -23.98 9.84 -1.25
CA TYR A 37 -23.71 9.77 0.20
C TYR A 37 -24.91 9.27 0.99
N ALA A 38 -26.14 9.63 0.59
CA ALA A 38 -27.36 9.15 1.24
C ALA A 38 -27.54 7.63 1.04
N GLU A 39 -27.36 7.15 -0.20
CA GLU A 39 -27.44 5.71 -0.51
C GLU A 39 -26.33 4.92 0.18
N LEU A 40 -25.09 5.45 0.19
CA LEU A 40 -23.97 4.82 0.91
C LEU A 40 -24.25 4.77 2.41
N ALA A 41 -24.79 5.82 3.02
CA ALA A 41 -25.16 5.84 4.45
C ALA A 41 -26.21 4.80 4.79
N ASP A 42 -27.26 4.66 3.95
CA ASP A 42 -28.29 3.63 4.14
C ASP A 42 -27.69 2.22 4.01
N GLU A 43 -26.92 1.95 2.97
CA GLU A 43 -26.31 0.63 2.76
C GLU A 43 -25.33 0.27 3.88
N VAL A 44 -24.45 1.19 4.29
CA VAL A 44 -23.53 1.01 5.43
C VAL A 44 -24.30 0.72 6.72
N SER A 45 -25.40 1.42 6.95
CA SER A 45 -26.24 1.25 8.14
C SER A 45 -26.91 -0.11 8.20
N ARG A 46 -27.42 -0.62 7.07
CA ARG A 46 -28.03 -1.95 6.95
C ARG A 46 -27.02 -3.08 7.12
N VAL A 47 -25.86 -2.97 6.45
CA VAL A 47 -24.78 -3.95 6.64
C VAL A 47 -24.28 -3.97 8.09
N ALA A 48 -24.18 -2.81 8.73
CA ALA A 48 -23.85 -2.69 10.15
C ALA A 48 -24.86 -3.42 11.04
N ALA A 49 -26.18 -3.27 10.76
CA ALA A 49 -27.22 -4.01 11.46
C ALA A 49 -27.12 -5.52 11.19
N GLY A 50 -26.85 -5.94 9.95
CA GLY A 50 -26.58 -7.34 9.62
C GLY A 50 -25.43 -7.92 10.42
N LEU A 51 -24.30 -7.23 10.52
CA LEU A 51 -23.16 -7.67 11.35
C LEU A 51 -23.56 -7.78 12.85
N ARG A 52 -24.39 -6.87 13.35
CA ARG A 52 -24.92 -6.94 14.72
C ARG A 52 -25.80 -8.16 14.94
N THR A 53 -26.63 -8.56 13.97
CA THR A 53 -27.47 -9.78 14.07
C THR A 53 -26.62 -11.07 14.14
N LEU A 54 -25.40 -11.03 13.57
CA LEU A 54 -24.40 -12.10 13.72
C LEU A 54 -23.70 -12.08 15.09
N GLY A 55 -24.07 -11.15 15.97
CA GLY A 55 -23.50 -11.04 17.33
C GLY A 55 -22.16 -10.30 17.37
N VAL A 56 -21.76 -9.58 16.32
CA VAL A 56 -20.54 -8.76 16.32
C VAL A 56 -20.67 -7.63 17.34
N ARG A 57 -19.69 -7.50 18.24
CA ARG A 57 -19.63 -6.48 19.29
C ARG A 57 -18.60 -5.39 18.95
N PRO A 58 -18.64 -4.24 19.62
CA PRO A 58 -17.55 -3.27 19.55
C PRO A 58 -16.19 -3.93 19.81
N GLU A 59 -15.15 -3.46 19.12
CA GLU A 59 -13.75 -3.93 19.19
C GLU A 59 -13.51 -5.38 18.72
N GLU A 60 -14.55 -6.13 18.36
CA GLU A 60 -14.38 -7.42 17.70
C GLU A 60 -13.97 -7.25 16.23
N ARG A 61 -13.15 -8.19 15.71
CA ARG A 61 -12.63 -8.14 14.35
C ARG A 61 -13.65 -8.74 13.38
N VAL A 62 -13.80 -8.05 12.24
CA VAL A 62 -14.51 -8.54 11.05
C VAL A 62 -13.49 -8.62 9.91
N MET A 63 -13.13 -9.82 9.47
CA MET A 63 -12.18 -9.98 8.37
C MET A 63 -12.88 -9.90 7.03
N LEU A 64 -12.26 -9.19 6.09
CA LEU A 64 -12.81 -8.89 4.78
C LEU A 64 -11.80 -9.32 3.70
N CYS A 65 -12.02 -10.50 3.08
CA CYS A 65 -11.28 -11.00 1.92
C CYS A 65 -12.17 -10.86 0.68
N MET A 66 -12.36 -9.62 0.23
CA MET A 66 -13.33 -9.24 -0.79
C MET A 66 -12.68 -8.48 -1.93
N ALA A 67 -13.28 -8.54 -3.11
CA ALA A 67 -12.87 -7.75 -4.25
C ALA A 67 -13.10 -6.24 -3.98
N ASP A 68 -12.29 -5.41 -4.65
CA ASP A 68 -12.26 -3.96 -4.47
C ASP A 68 -13.49 -3.31 -5.11
N GLY A 69 -14.60 -3.35 -4.41
CA GLY A 69 -15.91 -2.87 -4.83
C GLY A 69 -16.67 -2.15 -3.72
N ILE A 70 -17.90 -1.81 -4.01
CA ILE A 70 -18.80 -1.13 -3.06
C ILE A 70 -19.01 -2.00 -1.82
N GLU A 71 -19.11 -3.31 -1.96
CA GLU A 71 -19.33 -4.25 -0.87
C GLU A 71 -18.16 -4.27 0.13
N LEU A 72 -16.91 -4.26 -0.35
CA LEU A 72 -15.75 -4.15 0.52
C LEU A 72 -15.71 -2.80 1.24
N LEU A 73 -15.95 -1.69 0.52
CA LEU A 73 -16.02 -0.35 1.10
C LEU A 73 -17.12 -0.28 2.17
N THR A 74 -18.32 -0.76 1.85
CA THR A 74 -19.47 -0.80 2.77
C THR A 74 -19.19 -1.66 3.98
N GLY A 75 -18.54 -2.82 3.81
CA GLY A 75 -18.15 -3.71 4.91
C GLY A 75 -17.16 -3.07 5.88
N ILE A 76 -16.15 -2.36 5.37
CA ILE A 76 -15.20 -1.60 6.18
C ILE A 76 -15.94 -0.52 6.99
N LEU A 77 -16.76 0.29 6.33
CA LEU A 77 -17.51 1.38 6.96
C LEU A 77 -18.56 0.86 7.95
N ALA A 78 -19.22 -0.26 7.64
CA ALA A 78 -20.22 -0.89 8.53
C ALA A 78 -19.58 -1.43 9.81
N ALA A 79 -18.43 -2.07 9.71
CA ALA A 79 -17.69 -2.52 10.89
C ALA A 79 -17.25 -1.32 11.76
N LEU A 80 -16.68 -0.27 11.16
CA LEU A 80 -16.37 0.98 11.88
C LEU A 80 -17.60 1.60 12.55
N ARG A 81 -18.75 1.58 11.84
CA ARG A 81 -20.01 2.16 12.33
C ARG A 81 -20.48 1.54 13.63
N ILE A 82 -20.37 0.22 13.77
CA ILE A 82 -20.76 -0.50 15.00
C ILE A 82 -19.65 -0.54 16.06
N GLY A 83 -18.53 0.15 15.85
CA GLY A 83 -17.36 0.13 16.72
C GLY A 83 -16.56 -1.17 16.67
N ALA A 84 -16.83 -2.04 15.68
CA ALA A 84 -16.02 -3.21 15.40
C ALA A 84 -14.76 -2.83 14.59
N VAL A 85 -13.82 -3.76 14.50
CA VAL A 85 -12.53 -3.54 13.84
C VAL A 85 -12.52 -4.28 12.49
N PRO A 86 -12.69 -3.59 11.35
CA PRO A 86 -12.47 -4.21 10.05
C PRO A 86 -11.01 -4.63 9.89
N VAL A 87 -10.81 -5.80 9.29
CA VAL A 87 -9.51 -6.38 8.95
C VAL A 87 -9.53 -6.74 7.46
N PRO A 88 -9.39 -5.73 6.56
CA PRO A 88 -9.31 -6.01 5.14
C PRO A 88 -8.00 -6.71 4.82
N VAL A 89 -8.07 -7.78 4.03
CA VAL A 89 -6.91 -8.59 3.66
C VAL A 89 -6.83 -8.80 2.17
N SER A 90 -5.62 -8.99 1.66
CA SER A 90 -5.38 -9.19 0.24
C SER A 90 -6.11 -10.42 -0.29
N THR A 91 -6.75 -10.29 -1.45
CA THR A 91 -7.38 -11.39 -2.17
C THR A 91 -6.38 -12.30 -2.90
N MET A 92 -5.10 -11.94 -2.88
CA MET A 92 -4.01 -12.71 -3.49
C MET A 92 -3.32 -13.67 -2.50
N VAL A 93 -3.83 -13.77 -1.26
CA VAL A 93 -3.37 -14.76 -0.29
C VAL A 93 -3.80 -16.17 -0.69
N THR A 94 -3.03 -17.15 -0.30
CA THR A 94 -3.46 -18.57 -0.38
C THR A 94 -4.46 -18.89 0.72
N GLY A 95 -5.23 -19.98 0.58
CA GLY A 95 -6.16 -20.43 1.63
C GLY A 95 -5.47 -20.65 2.98
N LEU A 96 -4.24 -21.18 2.99
CA LEU A 96 -3.45 -21.39 4.21
C LEU A 96 -3.00 -20.06 4.85
N GLU A 97 -2.64 -19.07 4.04
CA GLU A 97 -2.32 -17.72 4.55
C GLU A 97 -3.56 -17.05 5.14
N LEU A 98 -4.70 -17.14 4.46
CA LEU A 98 -5.97 -16.62 4.99
C LEU A 98 -6.32 -17.29 6.34
N ALA A 99 -6.19 -18.61 6.42
CA ALA A 99 -6.42 -19.35 7.68
C ALA A 99 -5.52 -18.86 8.82
N LYS A 100 -4.24 -18.59 8.54
CA LYS A 100 -3.32 -18.01 9.52
C LYS A 100 -3.75 -16.62 9.99
N LEU A 101 -4.25 -15.77 9.08
CA LEU A 101 -4.74 -14.43 9.42
C LEU A 101 -6.01 -14.49 10.27
N VAL A 102 -6.97 -15.35 9.90
CA VAL A 102 -8.21 -15.57 10.66
C VAL A 102 -7.89 -16.04 12.08
N THR A 103 -7.01 -17.04 12.22
CA THR A 103 -6.60 -17.57 13.53
C THR A 103 -5.83 -16.54 14.36
N ASP A 104 -4.86 -15.82 13.76
CA ASP A 104 -4.07 -14.80 14.46
C ASP A 104 -4.95 -13.65 14.96
N SER A 105 -5.89 -13.19 14.13
CA SER A 105 -6.81 -12.09 14.49
C SER A 105 -7.92 -12.52 15.45
N ARG A 106 -8.13 -13.82 15.65
CA ARG A 106 -9.29 -14.38 16.39
C ARG A 106 -10.61 -13.86 15.83
N THR A 107 -10.69 -13.79 14.50
CA THR A 107 -11.88 -13.31 13.80
C THR A 107 -13.00 -14.35 13.90
N ARG A 108 -14.22 -13.88 14.23
CA ARG A 108 -15.42 -14.72 14.30
C ARG A 108 -16.31 -14.61 13.05
N VAL A 109 -16.16 -13.54 12.27
CA VAL A 109 -16.92 -13.26 11.05
C VAL A 109 -15.93 -13.01 9.92
N LEU A 110 -15.98 -13.85 8.88
CA LEU A 110 -15.24 -13.69 7.64
C LEU A 110 -16.20 -13.33 6.52
N CYS A 111 -15.98 -12.17 5.87
CA CYS A 111 -16.69 -11.78 4.66
C CYS A 111 -15.81 -12.05 3.44
N VAL A 112 -16.37 -12.65 2.40
CA VAL A 112 -15.65 -12.98 1.16
C VAL A 112 -16.50 -12.68 -0.06
N SER A 113 -15.89 -12.22 -1.15
CA SER A 113 -16.56 -12.28 -2.46
C SER A 113 -16.57 -13.72 -2.98
N ALA A 114 -17.61 -14.10 -3.70
CA ALA A 114 -17.85 -15.49 -4.15
C ALA A 114 -16.66 -16.10 -4.90
N GLU A 115 -15.93 -15.28 -5.67
CA GLU A 115 -14.72 -15.69 -6.39
C GLU A 115 -13.58 -16.17 -5.48
N PHE A 116 -13.59 -15.78 -4.19
CA PHE A 116 -12.60 -16.19 -3.18
C PHE A 116 -13.15 -17.17 -2.15
N ALA A 117 -14.37 -17.68 -2.33
CA ALA A 117 -15.01 -18.62 -1.40
C ALA A 117 -14.19 -19.92 -1.18
N ALA A 118 -13.45 -20.36 -2.21
CA ALA A 118 -12.55 -21.51 -2.11
C ALA A 118 -11.40 -21.28 -1.12
N LEU A 119 -10.91 -20.04 -0.95
CA LEU A 119 -9.90 -19.70 0.05
C LEU A 119 -10.47 -19.79 1.48
N ALA A 120 -11.74 -19.40 1.63
CA ALA A 120 -12.43 -19.44 2.91
C ALA A 120 -12.63 -20.86 3.45
N SER A 121 -12.82 -21.87 2.59
CA SER A 121 -13.00 -23.26 3.05
C SER A 121 -11.79 -23.76 3.86
N VAL A 122 -10.57 -23.44 3.43
CA VAL A 122 -9.35 -23.79 4.19
C VAL A 122 -9.28 -23.04 5.53
N ALA A 123 -9.73 -21.77 5.55
CA ALA A 123 -9.77 -20.99 6.78
C ALA A 123 -10.77 -21.55 7.80
N VAL A 124 -11.92 -22.04 7.33
CA VAL A 124 -12.96 -22.69 8.16
C VAL A 124 -12.39 -23.91 8.89
N ASP A 125 -11.71 -24.78 8.16
CA ASP A 125 -11.18 -26.04 8.72
C ASP A 125 -10.09 -25.81 9.77
N MET A 126 -9.39 -24.69 9.71
CA MET A 126 -8.23 -24.39 10.54
C MET A 126 -8.49 -23.38 11.67
N SER A 127 -9.66 -22.75 11.71
CA SER A 127 -9.92 -21.61 12.61
C SER A 127 -11.16 -21.88 13.49
N PRO A 128 -11.00 -22.47 14.67
CA PRO A 128 -12.14 -22.90 15.51
C PRO A 128 -12.95 -21.72 16.07
N GLU A 129 -12.40 -20.50 16.08
CA GLU A 129 -13.12 -19.30 16.53
C GLU A 129 -14.01 -18.69 15.44
N LEU A 130 -13.85 -19.10 14.17
CA LEU A 130 -14.67 -18.63 13.06
C LEU A 130 -16.08 -19.25 13.16
N VAL A 131 -17.11 -18.40 13.27
CA VAL A 131 -18.51 -18.80 13.48
C VAL A 131 -19.37 -18.50 12.27
N HIS A 132 -19.09 -17.40 11.56
CA HIS A 132 -19.90 -16.92 10.45
C HIS A 132 -19.06 -16.67 9.21
N LEU A 133 -19.55 -17.19 8.09
CA LEU A 133 -19.06 -16.85 6.74
C LEU A 133 -20.14 -16.03 6.03
N VAL A 134 -19.80 -14.83 5.58
CA VAL A 134 -20.69 -13.98 4.78
C VAL A 134 -20.14 -13.92 3.36
N VAL A 135 -20.97 -14.28 2.39
CA VAL A 135 -20.56 -14.37 0.97
C VAL A 135 -21.28 -13.31 0.15
N ASP A 136 -20.51 -12.49 -0.55
CA ASP A 136 -20.97 -11.57 -1.58
C ASP A 136 -21.02 -12.31 -2.92
N GLY A 137 -22.23 -12.67 -3.35
CA GLY A 137 -22.53 -13.47 -4.52
C GLY A 137 -23.15 -14.85 -4.18
N ASP A 138 -23.16 -15.75 -5.16
CA ASP A 138 -23.77 -17.07 -5.01
C ASP A 138 -22.87 -18.03 -4.24
N VAL A 139 -23.45 -18.71 -3.27
CA VAL A 139 -22.76 -19.70 -2.44
C VAL A 139 -22.81 -21.07 -3.11
N THR A 140 -21.70 -21.54 -3.64
CA THR A 140 -21.54 -22.90 -4.15
C THR A 140 -20.73 -23.73 -3.15
N GLY A 141 -21.37 -24.70 -2.51
CA GLY A 141 -20.74 -25.59 -1.52
C GLY A 141 -20.79 -25.00 -0.09
N ARG A 142 -21.48 -25.69 0.82
CA ARG A 142 -21.66 -25.24 2.21
C ARG A 142 -20.80 -26.09 3.13
N PRO A 143 -19.84 -25.50 3.89
CA PRO A 143 -19.19 -26.21 4.99
C PRO A 143 -20.26 -26.58 6.04
N PRO A 144 -20.36 -27.82 6.49
CA PRO A 144 -21.48 -28.29 7.33
C PRO A 144 -21.47 -27.70 8.75
N GLU A 145 -20.37 -27.17 9.23
CA GLU A 145 -20.18 -26.74 10.62
C GLU A 145 -20.22 -25.21 10.81
N LEU A 146 -20.40 -24.43 9.72
CA LEU A 146 -20.36 -22.97 9.75
C LEU A 146 -21.71 -22.35 9.37
N ALA A 147 -22.11 -21.26 10.03
CA ALA A 147 -23.25 -20.48 9.60
C ALA A 147 -22.88 -19.61 8.39
N VAL A 148 -23.44 -19.94 7.22
CA VAL A 148 -23.20 -19.22 5.96
C VAL A 148 -24.35 -18.27 5.70
N HIS A 149 -24.04 -17.00 5.43
CA HIS A 149 -24.95 -15.92 5.16
C HIS A 149 -24.64 -15.30 3.79
N ARG A 150 -25.65 -14.78 3.10
CA ARG A 150 -25.44 -14.00 1.87
C ARG A 150 -25.36 -12.53 2.20
N TRP A 151 -24.42 -11.83 1.58
CA TRP A 151 -24.29 -10.38 1.72
C TRP A 151 -25.61 -9.63 1.44
N VAL A 152 -26.31 -10.02 0.39
CA VAL A 152 -27.56 -9.41 -0.03
C VAL A 152 -28.67 -9.47 1.04
N ASP A 153 -28.62 -10.44 1.96
CA ASP A 153 -29.62 -10.57 3.03
C ASP A 153 -29.54 -9.43 4.04
N PHE A 154 -28.41 -8.74 4.12
CA PHE A 154 -28.24 -7.56 4.99
C PHE A 154 -29.00 -6.33 4.48
N ALA A 155 -29.30 -6.26 3.19
CA ALA A 155 -30.11 -5.16 2.63
C ALA A 155 -31.52 -5.06 3.25
N GLY A 156 -32.05 -6.18 3.77
CA GLY A 156 -33.35 -6.24 4.44
C GLY A 156 -33.35 -5.89 5.92
N THR A 157 -32.20 -5.56 6.52
CA THR A 157 -32.11 -5.19 7.94
C THR A 157 -32.51 -3.74 8.17
N ASP A 158 -33.04 -3.44 9.36
CA ASP A 158 -33.36 -2.06 9.73
C ASP A 158 -32.05 -1.25 9.93
N PRO A 159 -32.02 0.02 9.48
CA PRO A 159 -30.86 0.87 9.66
C PRO A 159 -30.45 1.05 11.12
N LEU A 160 -29.13 1.03 11.40
CA LEU A 160 -28.55 1.15 12.73
C LEU A 160 -27.74 2.46 12.85
N PRO A 161 -27.95 3.28 13.90
CA PRO A 161 -27.10 4.47 14.13
C PRO A 161 -25.66 4.09 14.44
N ALA A 162 -24.74 5.05 14.24
CA ALA A 162 -23.34 4.85 14.57
C ALA A 162 -23.16 4.64 16.10
N TYR A 163 -22.35 3.65 16.45
CA TYR A 163 -21.98 3.40 17.85
C TYR A 163 -21.08 4.53 18.35
N PRO A 164 -21.28 5.03 19.57
CA PRO A 164 -20.51 6.14 20.14
C PRO A 164 -19.10 5.66 20.57
N THR A 165 -18.22 5.45 19.59
CA THR A 165 -16.81 5.20 19.83
C THR A 165 -16.09 6.48 20.26
N TRP A 166 -14.92 6.34 20.85
CA TRP A 166 -14.03 7.46 21.15
C TRP A 166 -12.95 7.58 20.05
N ALA A 167 -12.31 8.74 20.00
CA ALA A 167 -11.19 9.00 19.11
C ALA A 167 -10.09 7.92 19.22
N ASP A 168 -9.84 7.42 20.43
CA ASP A 168 -8.83 6.41 20.73
C ASP A 168 -9.32 4.96 20.68
N SER A 169 -10.63 4.72 20.44
CA SER A 169 -11.13 3.35 20.26
C SER A 169 -10.43 2.64 19.11
N PRO A 170 -10.16 1.32 19.23
CA PRO A 170 -9.68 0.50 18.11
C PRO A 170 -10.60 0.61 16.91
N ALA A 171 -10.02 0.84 15.72
CA ALA A 171 -10.81 1.11 14.52
C ALA A 171 -10.47 0.20 13.34
N LEU A 172 -9.21 -0.13 13.14
CA LEU A 172 -8.77 -0.81 11.92
C LEU A 172 -7.50 -1.60 12.20
N TRP A 173 -7.44 -2.83 11.70
CA TRP A 173 -6.17 -3.57 11.65
C TRP A 173 -5.76 -3.83 10.21
N LEU A 174 -4.49 -3.58 9.93
CA LEU A 174 -3.88 -3.89 8.66
C LEU A 174 -2.71 -4.85 8.87
N TYR A 175 -2.76 -5.98 8.18
CA TYR A 175 -1.66 -6.93 8.21
C TYR A 175 -0.53 -6.50 7.27
N THR A 176 0.70 -6.50 7.80
CA THR A 176 1.93 -6.26 7.04
C THR A 176 2.82 -7.49 7.10
N SER A 177 3.53 -7.79 6.00
CA SER A 177 4.55 -8.82 5.96
C SER A 177 5.80 -8.29 6.64
N GLY A 178 6.18 -8.87 7.78
CA GLY A 178 7.47 -8.55 8.41
C GLY A 178 8.63 -9.29 7.75
N THR A 179 9.85 -8.80 7.98
CA THR A 179 11.13 -9.47 7.60
C THR A 179 11.22 -10.89 8.16
N THR A 180 10.51 -11.20 9.24
CA THR A 180 10.43 -12.52 9.88
C THR A 180 9.48 -13.50 9.18
N GLY A 181 8.81 -13.12 8.09
CA GLY A 181 7.89 -13.96 7.31
C GLY A 181 6.51 -14.20 7.97
N ARG A 182 6.29 -13.80 9.23
CA ARG A 182 4.98 -13.91 9.89
C ARG A 182 4.23 -12.58 9.77
N PRO A 183 2.96 -12.56 9.34
CA PRO A 183 2.14 -11.36 9.29
C PRO A 183 1.98 -10.72 10.67
N LYS A 184 1.97 -9.37 10.70
CA LYS A 184 1.78 -8.56 11.90
C LYS A 184 0.59 -7.63 11.68
N GLY A 185 -0.42 -7.68 12.54
CA GLY A 185 -1.57 -6.78 12.51
C GLY A 185 -1.24 -5.45 13.20
N ALA A 186 -1.05 -4.38 12.44
CA ALA A 186 -0.91 -3.03 12.95
C ALA A 186 -2.29 -2.50 13.38
N MET A 187 -2.40 -2.00 14.62
CA MET A 187 -3.67 -1.60 15.24
C MET A 187 -3.83 -0.08 15.20
N HIS A 188 -4.85 0.41 14.49
CA HIS A 188 -5.15 1.83 14.37
C HIS A 188 -6.41 2.23 15.13
N ARG A 189 -6.46 3.50 15.55
CA ARG A 189 -7.57 4.14 16.24
C ARG A 189 -8.52 4.83 15.26
N HIS A 190 -9.74 5.15 15.71
CA HIS A 190 -10.67 5.96 14.90
C HIS A 190 -10.06 7.32 14.51
N ALA A 191 -9.35 7.99 15.42
CA ALA A 191 -8.69 9.26 15.15
C ALA A 191 -7.61 9.15 14.06
N SER A 192 -6.91 8.02 13.93
CA SER A 192 -5.87 7.84 12.91
C SER A 192 -6.42 8.03 11.50
N ILE A 193 -7.66 7.59 11.23
CA ILE A 193 -8.35 7.74 9.95
C ILE A 193 -8.59 9.22 9.63
N ARG A 194 -9.07 10.00 10.60
CA ARG A 194 -9.27 11.44 10.46
C ARG A 194 -7.95 12.16 10.21
N HIS A 195 -6.91 11.83 10.99
CA HIS A 195 -5.61 12.50 10.89
C HIS A 195 -4.96 12.33 9.52
N VAL A 196 -4.95 11.12 8.94
CA VAL A 196 -4.35 10.94 7.60
C VAL A 196 -5.13 11.69 6.53
N ALA A 197 -6.46 11.77 6.65
CA ALA A 197 -7.30 12.52 5.72
C ALA A 197 -7.05 14.03 5.83
N GLU A 198 -6.95 14.57 7.04
CA GLU A 198 -6.70 15.99 7.28
C GLU A 198 -5.26 16.38 6.94
N CYS A 199 -4.26 15.62 7.43
CA CYS A 199 -2.85 15.97 7.27
C CYS A 199 -2.37 15.81 5.83
N TYR A 200 -2.67 14.68 5.19
CA TYR A 200 -2.21 14.41 3.83
C TYR A 200 -3.27 14.72 2.77
N GLY A 201 -4.47 14.16 2.89
CA GLY A 201 -5.53 14.35 1.90
C GLY A 201 -5.85 15.84 1.68
N THR A 202 -6.16 16.58 2.75
CA THR A 202 -6.46 18.00 2.68
C THR A 202 -5.20 18.86 2.74
N GLY A 203 -4.28 18.57 3.68
CA GLY A 203 -3.14 19.44 3.98
C GLY A 203 -2.03 19.43 2.91
N VAL A 204 -1.90 18.35 2.12
CA VAL A 204 -0.90 18.23 1.05
C VAL A 204 -1.54 18.18 -0.32
N LEU A 205 -2.48 17.25 -0.55
CA LEU A 205 -3.10 17.06 -1.86
C LEU A 205 -4.19 18.09 -2.17
N GLY A 206 -4.66 18.82 -1.15
CA GLY A 206 -5.75 19.78 -1.30
C GLY A 206 -7.01 19.14 -1.85
N VAL A 207 -7.37 17.94 -1.33
CA VAL A 207 -8.58 17.25 -1.79
C VAL A 207 -9.81 18.08 -1.42
N THR A 208 -10.66 18.33 -2.40
CA THR A 208 -11.89 19.11 -2.28
C THR A 208 -13.12 18.25 -2.59
N PRO A 209 -14.33 18.69 -2.25
CA PRO A 209 -15.56 17.97 -2.57
C PRO A 209 -15.79 17.72 -4.06
N GLU A 210 -15.14 18.47 -4.94
CA GLU A 210 -15.25 18.35 -6.41
C GLU A 210 -14.32 17.28 -6.99
N ASP A 211 -13.38 16.79 -6.17
CA ASP A 211 -12.40 15.80 -6.62
C ASP A 211 -13.00 14.39 -6.80
N ARG A 212 -12.34 13.63 -7.65
CA ARG A 212 -12.64 12.24 -7.97
C ARG A 212 -11.34 11.45 -7.85
N CYS A 213 -11.28 10.54 -6.90
CA CYS A 213 -10.06 9.81 -6.55
C CYS A 213 -10.08 8.40 -7.14
N LEU A 214 -9.08 8.06 -7.97
CA LEU A 214 -8.86 6.71 -8.49
C LEU A 214 -7.50 6.17 -8.01
N SER A 215 -7.53 5.02 -7.35
CA SER A 215 -6.32 4.32 -6.89
C SER A 215 -6.17 2.97 -7.57
N VAL A 216 -4.95 2.68 -8.04
CA VAL A 216 -4.56 1.33 -8.49
C VAL A 216 -4.35 0.40 -7.29
N ALA A 217 -3.86 0.95 -6.16
CA ALA A 217 -3.76 0.23 -4.91
C ALA A 217 -5.15 -0.04 -4.32
N LYS A 218 -5.38 -1.29 -3.91
CA LYS A 218 -6.67 -1.79 -3.45
C LYS A 218 -6.99 -1.39 -2.01
N LEU A 219 -8.29 -1.37 -1.65
CA LEU A 219 -8.80 -0.99 -0.32
C LEU A 219 -8.27 -1.86 0.84
N PHE A 220 -7.76 -3.03 0.58
CA PHE A 220 -7.16 -3.85 1.63
C PHE A 220 -5.69 -3.46 1.97
N PHE A 221 -5.15 -2.40 1.36
CA PHE A 221 -3.87 -1.80 1.71
C PHE A 221 -4.05 -0.40 2.29
N ALA A 222 -3.18 -0.01 3.21
CA ALA A 222 -3.19 1.32 3.82
C ALA A 222 -3.23 2.44 2.75
N TYR A 223 -2.42 2.31 1.69
CA TYR A 223 -2.35 3.26 0.59
C TYR A 223 -3.69 3.36 -0.15
N GLY A 224 -4.30 2.24 -0.53
CA GLY A 224 -5.61 2.21 -1.19
C GLY A 224 -6.74 2.73 -0.31
N LEU A 225 -6.74 2.41 1.00
CA LEU A 225 -7.72 2.93 1.95
C LEU A 225 -7.69 4.45 2.05
N GLY A 226 -6.52 5.05 2.19
CA GLY A 226 -6.40 6.51 2.17
C GLY A 226 -6.96 7.09 0.89
N ASN A 227 -6.47 6.59 -0.25
CA ASN A 227 -6.76 7.13 -1.58
C ASN A 227 -8.22 6.99 -2.01
N SER A 228 -8.88 5.86 -1.70
CA SER A 228 -10.21 5.51 -2.21
C SER A 228 -11.30 5.43 -1.12
N CYS A 229 -10.95 5.69 0.15
CA CYS A 229 -11.92 5.75 1.24
C CYS A 229 -11.73 7.02 2.06
N PHE A 230 -10.57 7.16 2.75
CA PHE A 230 -10.43 8.20 3.76
C PHE A 230 -10.40 9.62 3.17
N PHE A 231 -9.61 9.85 2.11
CA PHE A 231 -9.46 11.18 1.54
C PHE A 231 -10.73 11.68 0.85
N PRO A 232 -11.29 10.96 -0.15
CA PRO A 232 -12.48 11.43 -0.80
C PRO A 232 -13.66 11.55 0.17
N LEU A 233 -13.93 10.52 0.98
CA LEU A 233 -15.11 10.54 1.85
C LEU A 233 -14.98 11.55 3.00
N SER A 234 -13.75 11.92 3.45
CA SER A 234 -13.59 12.94 4.49
C SER A 234 -14.03 14.33 4.05
N VAL A 235 -14.01 14.66 2.78
CA VAL A 235 -14.37 15.99 2.28
C VAL A 235 -15.68 16.03 1.50
N GLY A 236 -16.31 14.88 1.23
CA GLY A 236 -17.52 14.79 0.41
C GLY A 236 -17.21 14.70 -1.10
N ALA A 237 -16.01 14.22 -1.46
CA ALA A 237 -15.58 13.92 -2.82
C ALA A 237 -16.01 12.50 -3.26
N THR A 238 -15.66 12.12 -4.49
CA THR A 238 -16.03 10.83 -5.08
C THR A 238 -14.88 9.85 -5.07
N ALA A 239 -15.07 8.65 -4.52
CA ALA A 239 -14.18 7.50 -4.68
C ALA A 239 -14.52 6.75 -5.97
N ILE A 240 -13.50 6.39 -6.77
CA ILE A 240 -13.64 5.53 -7.94
C ILE A 240 -12.97 4.19 -7.62
N LEU A 241 -13.74 3.11 -7.66
CA LEU A 241 -13.28 1.76 -7.35
C LEU A 241 -13.12 0.93 -8.64
N GLU A 242 -12.10 0.09 -8.67
CA GLU A 242 -11.84 -0.84 -9.76
C GLU A 242 -11.71 -2.26 -9.20
N ARG A 243 -12.70 -3.12 -9.49
CA ARG A 243 -12.77 -4.49 -8.99
C ARG A 243 -11.71 -5.38 -9.63
N ALA A 244 -11.49 -5.22 -10.93
CA ALA A 244 -10.59 -6.06 -11.69
C ALA A 244 -9.11 -5.88 -11.28
N ARG A 245 -8.29 -6.87 -11.63
CA ARG A 245 -6.84 -6.74 -11.53
C ARG A 245 -6.40 -5.56 -12.42
N PRO A 246 -5.66 -4.59 -11.90
CA PRO A 246 -5.28 -3.42 -12.67
C PRO A 246 -4.29 -3.81 -13.78
N THR A 247 -4.65 -3.49 -15.01
CA THR A 247 -3.77 -3.50 -16.18
C THR A 247 -3.74 -2.09 -16.78
N PRO A 248 -2.68 -1.68 -17.50
CA PRO A 248 -2.63 -0.37 -18.13
C PRO A 248 -3.87 -0.05 -18.98
N ALA A 249 -4.34 -1.00 -19.80
CA ALA A 249 -5.53 -0.81 -20.64
C ALA A 249 -6.81 -0.64 -19.83
N ALA A 250 -7.07 -1.51 -18.83
CA ALA A 250 -8.27 -1.42 -18.00
C ALA A 250 -8.30 -0.11 -17.17
N ILE A 251 -7.14 0.32 -16.65
CA ILE A 251 -7.05 1.59 -15.93
C ILE A 251 -7.23 2.78 -16.86
N ALA A 252 -6.68 2.75 -18.09
CA ALA A 252 -6.90 3.81 -19.07
C ALA A 252 -8.40 3.94 -19.42
N GLU A 253 -9.10 2.83 -19.67
CA GLU A 253 -10.55 2.82 -19.89
C GLU A 253 -11.31 3.41 -18.69
N ARG A 254 -10.93 3.03 -17.47
CA ARG A 254 -11.52 3.55 -16.23
C ARG A 254 -11.27 5.06 -16.07
N VAL A 255 -10.05 5.55 -16.36
CA VAL A 255 -9.70 6.98 -16.30
C VAL A 255 -10.55 7.77 -17.30
N ILE A 256 -10.65 7.32 -18.54
CA ILE A 256 -11.46 7.97 -19.58
C ILE A 256 -12.94 8.02 -19.17
N ALA A 257 -13.49 6.90 -18.72
CA ALA A 257 -14.91 6.78 -18.34
C ALA A 257 -15.26 7.58 -17.08
N SER A 258 -14.41 7.52 -16.05
CA SER A 258 -14.72 8.09 -14.73
C SER A 258 -14.12 9.48 -14.49
N ARG A 259 -13.19 9.94 -15.34
CA ARG A 259 -12.53 11.25 -15.28
C ARG A 259 -12.02 11.61 -13.88
N PRO A 260 -11.10 10.83 -13.28
CA PRO A 260 -10.52 11.16 -11.99
C PRO A 260 -9.75 12.47 -12.07
N THR A 261 -9.70 13.20 -10.95
CA THR A 261 -8.86 14.40 -10.78
C THR A 261 -7.57 14.10 -10.02
N LEU A 262 -7.59 13.03 -9.22
CA LEU A 262 -6.43 12.50 -8.49
C LEU A 262 -6.22 11.04 -8.88
N PHE A 263 -4.98 10.69 -9.22
CA PHE A 263 -4.60 9.34 -9.63
C PHE A 263 -3.45 8.82 -8.75
N PHE A 264 -3.66 7.65 -8.15
CA PHE A 264 -2.72 7.05 -7.20
C PHE A 264 -2.23 5.71 -7.72
N ALA A 265 -0.92 5.56 -7.88
CA ALA A 265 -0.31 4.31 -8.29
C ALA A 265 1.06 4.10 -7.62
N VAL A 266 1.64 2.93 -7.83
CA VAL A 266 3.02 2.61 -7.44
C VAL A 266 3.97 2.88 -8.62
N PRO A 267 5.28 3.10 -8.40
CA PRO A 267 6.24 3.39 -9.47
C PRO A 267 6.22 2.38 -10.61
N THR A 268 6.15 1.09 -10.29
CA THR A 268 6.09 0.00 -11.28
C THR A 268 4.86 0.08 -12.18
N PHE A 269 3.72 0.58 -11.67
CA PHE A 269 2.52 0.76 -12.48
C PHE A 269 2.61 2.00 -13.37
N TYR A 270 3.21 3.10 -12.90
CA TYR A 270 3.51 4.27 -13.73
C TYR A 270 4.44 3.89 -14.90
N ALA A 271 5.47 3.07 -14.64
CA ALA A 271 6.35 2.55 -15.68
C ALA A 271 5.58 1.66 -16.69
N ALA A 272 4.66 0.81 -16.22
CA ALA A 272 3.82 -0.01 -17.08
C ALA A 272 2.89 0.84 -17.98
N LEU A 273 2.31 1.93 -17.45
CA LEU A 273 1.52 2.88 -18.25
C LEU A 273 2.35 3.55 -19.34
N LEU A 274 3.59 3.95 -19.03
CA LEU A 274 4.52 4.55 -20.00
C LEU A 274 4.88 3.61 -21.15
N ASN A 275 4.96 2.31 -20.86
CA ASN A 275 5.34 1.28 -21.84
C ASN A 275 4.12 0.66 -22.54
N SER A 276 2.90 1.18 -22.30
CA SER A 276 1.67 0.69 -22.92
C SER A 276 1.20 1.60 -24.06
N ASP A 277 0.45 1.00 -24.99
CA ASP A 277 -0.16 1.71 -26.12
C ASP A 277 -1.53 2.29 -25.70
N ILE A 278 -1.51 3.29 -24.81
CA ILE A 278 -2.69 4.05 -24.40
C ILE A 278 -2.60 5.49 -24.94
N PRO A 279 -3.74 6.14 -25.22
CA PRO A 279 -3.75 7.52 -25.72
C PRO A 279 -3.04 8.50 -24.80
N ASP A 280 -2.32 9.48 -25.34
CA ASP A 280 -1.57 10.46 -24.55
C ASP A 280 -2.48 11.42 -23.78
N ASP A 281 -3.75 11.57 -24.16
CA ASP A 281 -4.77 12.36 -23.48
C ASP A 281 -5.55 11.57 -22.41
N THR A 282 -5.21 10.30 -22.18
CA THR A 282 -5.86 9.44 -21.18
C THR A 282 -6.03 10.12 -19.83
N PHE A 283 -4.99 10.81 -19.36
CA PHE A 283 -4.97 11.46 -18.05
C PHE A 283 -5.35 12.95 -18.05
N ALA A 284 -5.97 13.46 -19.14
CA ALA A 284 -6.31 14.89 -19.28
C ALA A 284 -7.21 15.44 -18.16
N SER A 285 -7.96 14.62 -17.44
CA SER A 285 -8.77 15.04 -16.27
C SER A 285 -7.99 15.07 -14.96
N VAL A 286 -6.79 14.45 -14.90
CA VAL A 286 -6.00 14.28 -13.69
C VAL A 286 -5.19 15.54 -13.44
N ARG A 287 -5.47 16.24 -12.33
CA ARG A 287 -4.71 17.40 -11.88
C ARG A 287 -3.44 17.04 -11.11
N GLN A 288 -3.38 15.83 -10.51
CA GLN A 288 -2.25 15.40 -9.71
C GLN A 288 -2.13 13.88 -9.68
N GLY A 289 -0.93 13.38 -9.99
CA GLY A 289 -0.51 11.99 -9.75
C GLY A 289 0.17 11.85 -8.38
N VAL A 290 0.05 10.69 -7.75
CA VAL A 290 0.71 10.37 -6.48
C VAL A 290 1.35 9.00 -6.57
N SER A 291 2.61 8.90 -6.16
CA SER A 291 3.37 7.66 -6.10
C SER A 291 3.80 7.35 -4.67
N ALA A 292 3.67 6.11 -4.25
CA ALA A 292 4.20 5.62 -2.99
C ALA A 292 4.43 4.11 -3.03
N GLY A 293 5.05 3.59 -1.98
CA GLY A 293 5.31 2.16 -1.80
C GLY A 293 6.73 1.74 -2.14
N GLU A 294 7.34 2.39 -3.09
CA GLU A 294 8.75 2.29 -3.49
C GLU A 294 9.22 3.70 -3.90
N PRO A 295 10.54 3.99 -3.90
CA PRO A 295 11.03 5.26 -4.43
C PRO A 295 10.65 5.42 -5.92
N LEU A 296 10.16 6.59 -6.30
CA LEU A 296 9.86 6.89 -7.70
C LEU A 296 11.15 7.23 -8.45
N PRO A 297 11.57 6.43 -9.47
CA PRO A 297 12.70 6.81 -10.29
C PRO A 297 12.44 8.13 -11.03
N ALA A 298 13.41 9.04 -11.01
CA ALA A 298 13.28 10.37 -11.62
C ALA A 298 12.87 10.28 -13.09
N VAL A 299 13.44 9.31 -13.84
CA VAL A 299 13.12 9.09 -15.26
C VAL A 299 11.65 8.72 -15.49
N VAL A 300 11.04 7.96 -14.57
CA VAL A 300 9.61 7.57 -14.68
C VAL A 300 8.73 8.79 -14.44
N GLY A 301 9.01 9.57 -13.41
CA GLY A 301 8.25 10.80 -13.10
C GLY A 301 8.32 11.81 -14.24
N THR A 302 9.53 12.08 -14.76
CA THR A 302 9.75 13.01 -15.87
C THR A 302 9.02 12.54 -17.15
N ARG A 303 9.21 11.28 -17.56
CA ARG A 303 8.56 10.74 -18.78
C ARG A 303 7.03 10.74 -18.66
N PHE A 304 6.49 10.52 -17.46
CA PHE A 304 5.05 10.55 -17.26
C PHE A 304 4.50 11.97 -17.38
N ALA A 305 5.19 12.96 -16.81
CA ALA A 305 4.84 14.37 -16.95
C ALA A 305 4.94 14.84 -18.41
N ASP A 306 6.00 14.45 -19.12
CA ASP A 306 6.20 14.79 -20.55
C ASP A 306 5.12 14.19 -21.45
N ARG A 307 4.73 12.93 -21.23
CA ARG A 307 3.75 12.23 -22.06
C ARG A 307 2.31 12.63 -21.75
N PHE A 308 1.95 12.69 -20.48
CA PHE A 308 0.54 12.84 -20.05
C PHE A 308 0.22 14.20 -19.43
N GLY A 309 1.21 15.09 -19.26
CA GLY A 309 1.02 16.41 -18.66
C GLY A 309 0.72 16.41 -17.16
N VAL A 310 0.97 15.31 -16.44
CA VAL A 310 0.63 15.13 -15.04
C VAL A 310 1.89 15.00 -14.18
N GLU A 311 2.06 15.94 -13.23
CA GLU A 311 3.11 15.83 -12.20
C GLU A 311 2.80 14.69 -11.24
N ILE A 312 3.82 13.91 -10.85
CA ILE A 312 3.69 12.85 -9.85
C ILE A 312 4.39 13.30 -8.55
N LEU A 313 3.64 13.31 -7.46
CA LEU A 313 4.20 13.51 -6.12
C LEU A 313 4.66 12.17 -5.56
N ASP A 314 5.96 12.00 -5.39
CA ASP A 314 6.50 10.87 -4.64
C ASP A 314 6.42 11.11 -3.14
N GLY A 315 6.13 10.05 -2.39
CA GLY A 315 6.07 10.09 -0.94
C GLY A 315 6.27 8.72 -0.31
N ILE A 316 6.73 8.72 0.93
CA ILE A 316 6.82 7.50 1.74
C ILE A 316 5.71 7.44 2.77
N GLY A 317 5.11 6.27 2.86
CA GLY A 317 4.17 5.87 3.90
C GLY A 317 4.45 4.46 4.38
N SER A 318 3.79 4.08 5.45
CA SER A 318 3.85 2.71 5.96
C SER A 318 2.49 2.27 6.49
N THR A 319 2.32 0.96 6.65
CA THR A 319 1.13 0.40 7.29
C THR A 319 1.01 0.91 8.73
N GLU A 320 2.11 1.05 9.43
CA GLU A 320 2.18 1.50 10.82
C GLU A 320 1.83 2.98 11.00
N ALA A 321 2.06 3.81 9.96
CA ALA A 321 1.65 5.21 9.93
C ALA A 321 0.28 5.43 9.27
N LEU A 322 -0.35 4.36 8.79
CA LEU A 322 -1.61 4.30 8.05
C LEU A 322 -1.56 4.91 6.64
N HIS A 323 -0.69 5.86 6.38
CA HIS A 323 -0.52 6.46 5.05
C HIS A 323 0.83 7.17 4.91
N ILE A 324 0.93 8.08 3.91
CA ILE A 324 2.10 8.89 3.60
C ILE A 324 2.35 9.92 4.72
N PHE A 325 3.60 10.02 5.17
CA PHE A 325 4.07 10.95 6.21
C PHE A 325 5.23 11.87 5.77
N LEU A 326 5.92 11.52 4.67
CA LEU A 326 6.81 12.39 3.91
C LEU A 326 6.30 12.48 2.47
N SER A 327 6.23 13.67 1.89
CA SER A 327 5.75 13.84 0.52
C SER A 327 6.34 15.08 -0.15
N ASN A 328 6.49 15.01 -1.45
CA ASN A 328 6.61 16.17 -2.30
C ASN A 328 5.35 17.05 -2.23
N ARG A 329 5.45 18.29 -2.65
CA ARG A 329 4.34 19.26 -2.69
C ARG A 329 3.96 19.56 -4.14
N PRO A 330 2.68 19.83 -4.45
CA PRO A 330 2.25 20.25 -5.79
C PRO A 330 3.06 21.43 -6.32
N GLY A 331 3.56 21.33 -7.54
CA GLY A 331 4.40 22.34 -8.18
C GLY A 331 5.82 22.47 -7.61
N GLN A 332 6.22 21.61 -6.69
CA GLN A 332 7.54 21.61 -6.04
C GLN A 332 8.14 20.20 -5.96
N ALA A 333 7.69 19.28 -6.81
CA ALA A 333 8.21 17.92 -6.81
C ALA A 333 9.72 17.90 -7.10
N ARG A 334 10.46 17.16 -6.28
CA ARG A 334 11.90 16.97 -6.43
C ARG A 334 12.17 15.53 -6.86
N PRO A 335 12.78 15.31 -8.02
CA PRO A 335 13.18 13.99 -8.45
C PRO A 335 14.04 13.27 -7.40
N SER A 336 13.86 11.96 -7.26
CA SER A 336 14.60 11.09 -6.32
C SER A 336 14.51 11.52 -4.85
N SER A 337 13.49 12.29 -4.48
CA SER A 337 13.23 12.74 -3.12
C SER A 337 11.80 12.42 -2.71
N SER A 338 11.61 11.96 -1.48
CA SER A 338 10.30 11.80 -0.85
C SER A 338 9.74 13.11 -0.28
N GLY A 339 10.37 14.25 -0.57
CA GLY A 339 9.92 15.59 -0.17
C GLY A 339 10.17 15.91 1.31
N THR A 340 9.19 16.52 1.96
CA THR A 340 9.25 17.04 3.34
C THR A 340 8.16 16.41 4.21
N PRO A 341 8.29 16.51 5.57
CA PRO A 341 7.26 15.99 6.48
C PRO A 341 5.86 16.54 6.15
N VAL A 342 4.87 15.64 6.14
CA VAL A 342 3.46 16.01 6.04
C VAL A 342 3.07 16.83 7.27
N PRO A 343 2.22 17.87 7.15
CA PRO A 343 1.79 18.64 8.31
C PRO A 343 1.29 17.75 9.45
N GLY A 344 1.71 18.01 10.68
CA GLY A 344 1.40 17.20 11.86
C GLY A 344 2.35 16.04 12.12
N TYR A 345 3.31 15.77 11.23
CA TYR A 345 4.34 14.74 11.41
C TYR A 345 5.71 15.37 11.62
N GLN A 346 6.53 14.70 12.41
CA GLN A 346 7.93 15.00 12.60
C GLN A 346 8.77 13.80 12.21
N VAL A 347 9.92 14.03 11.59
CA VAL A 347 10.86 12.98 11.24
C VAL A 347 12.24 13.29 11.80
N GLN A 348 12.97 12.23 12.13
CA GLN A 348 14.36 12.26 12.56
C GLN A 348 15.15 11.22 11.78
N ILE A 349 16.41 11.51 11.56
CA ILE A 349 17.39 10.52 11.11
C ILE A 349 18.32 10.24 12.27
N ARG A 350 18.53 8.97 12.63
CA ARG A 350 19.39 8.55 13.73
C ARG A 350 20.42 7.53 13.26
N ASP A 351 21.59 7.54 13.92
CA ASP A 351 22.65 6.55 13.70
C ASP A 351 22.34 5.19 14.35
N ASP A 352 23.30 4.25 14.27
CA ASP A 352 23.15 2.91 14.84
C ASP A 352 23.11 2.92 16.38
N GLU A 353 23.61 3.98 17.03
CA GLU A 353 23.58 4.23 18.47
C GLU A 353 22.36 5.07 18.92
N ASP A 354 21.38 5.28 18.03
CA ASP A 354 20.16 6.10 18.26
C ASP A 354 20.43 7.61 18.48
N ASN A 355 21.62 8.15 18.15
CA ASN A 355 21.90 9.57 18.20
C ASN A 355 21.29 10.29 16.99
N LEU A 356 20.78 11.50 17.20
CA LEU A 356 20.23 12.34 16.14
C LEU A 356 21.32 12.79 15.16
N ILE A 357 21.07 12.55 13.86
CA ILE A 357 21.91 13.05 12.77
C ILE A 357 21.33 14.37 12.26
N GLU A 358 22.05 15.47 12.50
CA GLU A 358 21.67 16.82 12.04
C GLU A 358 22.38 17.22 10.74
N THR A 359 23.48 16.55 10.40
CA THR A 359 24.27 16.85 9.20
C THR A 359 23.56 16.39 7.94
N ALA A 360 23.37 17.30 6.97
CA ALA A 360 22.82 16.95 5.66
C ALA A 360 23.75 15.98 4.91
N GLY A 361 23.16 15.07 4.14
CA GLY A 361 23.89 14.05 3.35
C GLY A 361 24.39 12.85 4.15
N GLN A 362 24.27 12.86 5.48
CA GLN A 362 24.65 11.71 6.31
C GLN A 362 23.50 10.71 6.38
N PRO A 363 23.71 9.42 6.00
CA PRO A 363 22.71 8.37 6.09
C PRO A 363 22.39 7.95 7.53
N GLY A 364 21.14 7.56 7.77
CA GLY A 364 20.73 6.97 9.03
C GLY A 364 19.32 6.38 8.97
N HIS A 365 18.88 5.86 10.09
CA HIS A 365 17.55 5.27 10.24
C HIS A 365 16.48 6.36 10.34
N LEU A 366 15.41 6.20 9.54
CA LEU A 366 14.28 7.13 9.58
C LEU A 366 13.36 6.80 10.75
N TYR A 367 13.10 7.81 11.57
CA TYR A 367 12.13 7.78 12.66
C TYR A 367 11.01 8.78 12.39
N LEU A 368 9.80 8.40 12.79
CA LEU A 368 8.57 9.15 12.57
C LEU A 368 7.85 9.37 13.91
N ASN A 369 7.38 10.60 14.14
CA ASN A 369 6.38 10.94 15.15
C ASN A 369 5.16 11.57 14.45
N GLY A 370 3.94 11.14 14.80
CA GLY A 370 2.73 11.69 14.19
C GLY A 370 1.45 11.05 14.72
N PRO A 371 0.30 11.72 14.47
CA PRO A 371 -0.95 11.40 15.15
C PRO A 371 -1.64 10.11 14.65
N SER A 372 -1.24 9.57 13.49
CA SER A 372 -1.84 8.36 12.92
C SER A 372 -1.07 7.07 13.20
N ILE A 373 0.07 7.15 13.89
CA ILE A 373 0.88 5.98 14.23
C ILE A 373 0.02 4.96 14.96
N ALA A 374 0.13 3.69 14.54
CA ALA A 374 -0.55 2.56 15.15
C ALA A 374 -0.17 2.42 16.63
N THR A 375 -1.05 1.88 17.43
CA THR A 375 -0.82 1.65 18.87
C THR A 375 0.14 0.48 19.13
N GLY A 376 0.48 -0.28 18.09
CA GLY A 376 1.38 -1.42 18.14
C GLY A 376 0.91 -2.55 17.24
N TYR A 377 1.56 -3.71 17.38
CA TYR A 377 1.18 -4.93 16.68
C TYR A 377 0.43 -5.89 17.59
N TRP A 378 -0.66 -6.45 17.09
CA TRP A 378 -1.46 -7.43 17.82
C TRP A 378 -0.61 -8.63 18.28
N CYS A 379 -0.61 -8.92 19.58
CA CYS A 379 0.11 -10.04 20.20
C CYS A 379 1.59 -10.18 19.78
N ARG A 380 2.30 -9.06 19.54
CA ARG A 380 3.72 -9.02 19.15
C ARG A 380 4.48 -8.04 20.05
N HIS A 381 4.54 -8.32 21.35
CA HIS A 381 5.10 -7.40 22.36
C HIS A 381 6.53 -6.94 22.05
N GLU A 382 7.45 -7.88 21.79
CA GLU A 382 8.86 -7.57 21.54
C GLU A 382 9.02 -6.71 20.28
N THR A 383 8.38 -7.12 19.17
CA THR A 383 8.43 -6.37 17.92
C THR A 383 7.81 -4.97 18.07
N THR A 384 6.72 -4.86 18.83
CA THR A 384 6.11 -3.57 19.14
C THR A 384 7.10 -2.65 19.83
N ARG A 385 7.79 -3.12 20.86
CA ARG A 385 8.78 -2.31 21.58
C ARG A 385 10.02 -1.94 20.76
N GLN A 386 10.42 -2.78 19.81
CA GLN A 386 11.54 -2.48 18.90
C GLN A 386 11.17 -1.41 17.86
N VAL A 387 9.92 -1.43 17.39
CA VAL A 387 9.45 -0.56 16.30
C VAL A 387 8.84 0.73 16.87
N PHE A 388 8.01 0.63 17.92
CA PHE A 388 7.33 1.77 18.56
C PHE A 388 8.10 2.15 19.85
N GLN A 389 8.90 3.21 19.77
CA GLN A 389 9.82 3.64 20.81
C GLN A 389 9.34 4.96 21.43
N GLY A 390 8.46 4.87 22.44
CA GLY A 390 7.78 6.03 23.00
C GLY A 390 6.85 6.67 21.96
N GLU A 391 7.09 7.93 21.64
CA GLU A 391 6.33 8.66 20.60
C GLU A 391 6.85 8.43 19.17
N TRP A 392 7.95 7.72 19.02
CA TRP A 392 8.63 7.53 17.74
C TRP A 392 8.41 6.12 17.18
N LEU A 393 8.15 6.08 15.87
CA LEU A 393 8.11 4.87 15.07
C LEU A 393 9.44 4.74 14.30
N ARG A 394 10.18 3.65 14.48
CA ARG A 394 11.30 3.29 13.64
C ARG A 394 10.76 2.65 12.35
N THR A 395 10.89 3.34 11.21
CA THR A 395 10.25 2.90 9.96
C THR A 395 10.91 1.67 9.32
N GLY A 396 12.17 1.41 9.66
CA GLY A 396 13.00 0.39 9.04
C GLY A 396 13.54 0.80 7.67
N ASP A 397 13.50 2.09 7.35
CA ASP A 397 14.07 2.66 6.13
C ASP A 397 15.31 3.46 6.47
N THR A 398 16.28 3.51 5.54
CA THR A 398 17.49 4.34 5.61
C THR A 398 17.30 5.55 4.71
N TYR A 399 17.53 6.73 5.26
CA TYR A 399 17.29 8.01 4.61
C TYR A 399 18.48 8.95 4.79
N VAL A 400 18.53 9.98 3.94
CA VAL A 400 19.36 11.17 4.13
C VAL A 400 18.47 12.41 4.12
N ARG A 401 18.85 13.42 4.90
CA ARG A 401 18.30 14.77 4.77
C ARG A 401 19.20 15.54 3.80
N ASN A 402 18.61 16.11 2.76
CA ASN A 402 19.30 16.91 1.77
C ASN A 402 19.57 18.34 2.30
N GLU A 403 20.46 19.08 1.66
CA GLU A 403 20.80 20.48 2.02
C GLU A 403 19.58 21.40 1.90
N ASP A 404 18.66 21.15 0.97
CA ASP A 404 17.42 21.91 0.78
C ASP A 404 16.30 21.55 1.79
N GLY A 405 16.58 20.64 2.74
CA GLY A 405 15.65 20.20 3.77
C GLY A 405 14.69 19.10 3.35
N THR A 406 14.77 18.61 2.10
CA THR A 406 14.03 17.43 1.66
C THR A 406 14.70 16.14 2.12
N TYR A 407 14.00 15.01 1.97
CA TYR A 407 14.47 13.69 2.40
C TYR A 407 14.51 12.72 1.22
N SER A 408 15.62 11.98 1.08
CA SER A 408 15.80 10.98 0.02
C SER A 408 15.97 9.59 0.61
N CYS A 409 15.25 8.63 0.03
CA CYS A 409 15.32 7.21 0.39
C CYS A 409 16.59 6.57 -0.15
N LEU A 410 17.33 5.86 0.70
CA LEU A 410 18.44 5.03 0.27
C LEU A 410 18.05 3.54 0.18
N GLY A 411 16.94 3.15 0.78
CA GLY A 411 16.41 1.79 0.77
C GLY A 411 15.95 1.32 2.14
N ARG A 412 15.56 0.05 2.22
CA ARG A 412 15.27 -0.60 3.50
C ARG A 412 16.58 -0.82 4.25
N SER A 413 16.58 -0.61 5.57
CA SER A 413 17.77 -0.85 6.40
C SER A 413 18.30 -2.29 6.26
N ASP A 414 17.40 -3.27 6.07
CA ASP A 414 17.73 -4.67 5.84
C ASP A 414 18.19 -4.98 4.40
N ASP A 415 17.96 -4.06 3.45
CA ASP A 415 18.32 -4.21 2.03
C ASP A 415 19.54 -3.38 1.63
N MET A 416 20.00 -2.48 2.51
CA MET A 416 21.20 -1.70 2.27
C MET A 416 22.41 -2.62 2.10
N LEU A 417 23.21 -2.37 1.06
CA LEU A 417 24.38 -3.16 0.75
C LEU A 417 25.61 -2.56 1.42
N LYS A 418 26.52 -3.39 1.88
CA LYS A 418 27.80 -2.95 2.46
C LYS A 418 28.96 -3.44 1.59
N ALA A 419 29.29 -2.67 0.55
CA ALA A 419 30.39 -3.01 -0.37
C ALA A 419 31.72 -2.44 0.14
N GLY A 420 32.63 -3.32 0.57
CA GLY A 420 33.95 -2.89 1.09
C GLY A 420 33.88 -1.97 2.32
N GLY A 421 32.87 -2.13 3.17
CA GLY A 421 32.65 -1.29 4.35
C GLY A 421 31.87 0.01 4.10
N ILE A 422 31.52 0.31 2.84
CA ILE A 422 30.79 1.51 2.45
C ILE A 422 29.34 1.13 2.11
N TRP A 423 28.39 1.90 2.62
CA TRP A 423 26.97 1.71 2.33
C TRP A 423 26.66 2.02 0.87
N VAL A 424 25.93 1.15 0.21
CA VAL A 424 25.45 1.29 -1.17
C VAL A 424 23.93 1.18 -1.16
N SER A 425 23.29 2.19 -1.68
CA SER A 425 21.84 2.19 -1.91
C SER A 425 21.50 1.37 -3.15
N PRO A 426 20.68 0.31 -3.04
CA PRO A 426 20.15 -0.38 -4.21
C PRO A 426 19.41 0.58 -5.15
N ALA A 427 18.62 1.50 -4.59
CA ALA A 427 17.80 2.45 -5.34
C ALA A 427 18.65 3.35 -6.26
N GLU A 428 19.81 3.79 -5.81
CA GLU A 428 20.73 4.62 -6.61
C GLU A 428 21.28 3.86 -7.83
N VAL A 429 21.59 2.57 -7.63
CA VAL A 429 22.06 1.70 -8.72
C VAL A 429 20.92 1.38 -9.69
N GLU A 430 19.72 1.10 -9.16
CA GLU A 430 18.50 0.85 -9.94
C GLU A 430 18.12 2.08 -10.78
N GLU A 431 18.20 3.27 -10.22
CA GLU A 431 17.94 4.53 -10.95
C GLU A 431 18.87 4.68 -12.17
N ARG A 432 20.17 4.38 -11.97
CA ARG A 432 21.13 4.41 -13.09
C ARG A 432 20.81 3.38 -14.18
N LEU A 433 20.41 2.18 -13.80
CA LEU A 433 20.01 1.12 -14.72
C LEU A 433 18.74 1.50 -15.51
N LEU A 434 17.72 2.01 -14.81
CA LEU A 434 16.46 2.45 -15.41
C LEU A 434 16.60 3.66 -16.35
N ALA A 435 17.68 4.41 -16.22
CA ALA A 435 18.02 5.48 -17.19
C ALA A 435 18.50 4.94 -18.55
N HIS A 436 18.82 3.64 -18.67
CA HIS A 436 19.16 3.03 -19.96
C HIS A 436 17.90 2.76 -20.77
N PRO A 437 17.85 3.15 -22.07
CA PRO A 437 16.63 3.08 -22.90
C PRO A 437 16.06 1.68 -23.07
N ASP A 438 16.89 0.64 -23.00
CA ASP A 438 16.48 -0.75 -23.21
C ASP A 438 16.07 -1.46 -21.89
N VAL A 439 16.15 -0.80 -20.74
CA VAL A 439 15.79 -1.35 -19.43
C VAL A 439 14.35 -0.99 -19.08
N ALA A 440 13.50 -2.01 -18.91
CA ALA A 440 12.11 -1.84 -18.47
C ALA A 440 11.99 -1.84 -16.93
N GLU A 441 12.68 -2.78 -16.27
CA GLU A 441 12.69 -2.90 -14.80
C GLU A 441 14.11 -3.29 -14.34
N ALA A 442 14.47 -2.84 -13.15
CA ALA A 442 15.73 -3.21 -12.50
C ALA A 442 15.54 -3.41 -11.00
N ALA A 443 16.24 -4.38 -10.44
CA ALA A 443 16.36 -4.59 -9.00
C ALA A 443 17.79 -4.98 -8.64
N VAL A 444 18.31 -4.42 -7.55
CA VAL A 444 19.68 -4.68 -7.09
C VAL A 444 19.65 -5.33 -5.72
N VAL A 445 20.42 -6.42 -5.60
CA VAL A 445 20.58 -7.18 -4.35
C VAL A 445 22.05 -7.38 -4.03
N ALA A 446 22.35 -7.66 -2.76
CA ALA A 446 23.66 -8.13 -2.34
C ALA A 446 23.85 -9.59 -2.75
N ALA A 447 25.02 -9.90 -3.28
CA ALA A 447 25.48 -11.27 -3.39
C ALA A 447 26.98 -11.33 -3.01
N PRO A 448 27.42 -12.39 -2.26
CA PRO A 448 28.81 -12.52 -1.85
C PRO A 448 29.70 -12.78 -3.07
N ASP A 449 30.89 -12.18 -3.06
CA ASP A 449 31.95 -12.52 -4.01
C ASP A 449 32.72 -13.77 -3.56
N GLU A 450 33.78 -14.13 -4.30
CA GLU A 450 34.58 -15.32 -4.05
C GLU A 450 35.26 -15.33 -2.67
N VAL A 451 35.42 -14.16 -2.04
CA VAL A 451 36.00 -14.03 -0.69
C VAL A 451 34.93 -13.75 0.37
N GLY A 452 33.63 -13.88 0.01
CA GLY A 452 32.50 -13.72 0.92
C GLY A 452 32.09 -12.28 1.21
N LEU A 453 32.55 -11.30 0.43
CA LEU A 453 32.17 -9.90 0.57
C LEU A 453 30.97 -9.57 -0.31
N ASP A 454 29.96 -8.94 0.28
CA ASP A 454 28.78 -8.50 -0.45
C ASP A 454 29.12 -7.48 -1.55
N LYS A 455 28.59 -7.72 -2.74
CA LYS A 455 28.68 -6.83 -3.90
C LYS A 455 27.30 -6.63 -4.50
N PRO A 456 27.03 -5.46 -5.11
CA PRO A 456 25.80 -5.24 -5.85
C PRO A 456 25.72 -6.17 -7.07
N VAL A 457 24.58 -6.85 -7.22
CA VAL A 457 24.21 -7.62 -8.42
C VAL A 457 22.87 -7.10 -8.92
N ALA A 458 22.79 -6.75 -10.20
CA ALA A 458 21.60 -6.22 -10.82
C ALA A 458 20.82 -7.33 -11.53
N CYS A 459 19.52 -7.41 -11.28
CA CYS A 459 18.56 -8.18 -12.07
C CYS A 459 17.77 -7.20 -12.94
N VAL A 460 17.72 -7.43 -14.24
CA VAL A 460 17.20 -6.50 -15.22
C VAL A 460 16.20 -7.18 -16.13
N VAL A 461 15.03 -6.54 -16.33
CA VAL A 461 14.04 -6.92 -17.33
C VAL A 461 14.23 -6.01 -18.55
N PRO A 462 14.50 -6.55 -19.73
CA PRO A 462 14.58 -5.75 -20.96
C PRO A 462 13.22 -5.16 -21.37
N VAL A 463 13.28 -4.04 -22.09
CA VAL A 463 12.10 -3.56 -22.83
C VAL A 463 11.68 -4.61 -23.86
N PRO A 464 10.39 -4.93 -24.02
CA PRO A 464 9.93 -5.95 -24.97
C PRO A 464 10.48 -5.73 -26.38
N GLY A 465 11.11 -6.75 -26.94
CA GLY A 465 11.74 -6.72 -28.27
C GLY A 465 13.16 -6.15 -28.31
N HIS A 466 13.71 -5.68 -27.18
CA HIS A 466 15.09 -5.21 -27.08
C HIS A 466 16.00 -6.31 -26.54
N VAL A 467 17.25 -6.32 -26.97
CA VAL A 467 18.29 -7.24 -26.51
C VAL A 467 19.35 -6.45 -25.75
N ILE A 468 19.51 -6.76 -24.49
CA ILE A 468 20.53 -6.14 -23.63
C ILE A 468 21.77 -7.05 -23.58
N ASP A 469 22.94 -6.44 -23.80
CA ASP A 469 24.22 -7.04 -23.50
C ASP A 469 24.61 -6.68 -22.04
N PRO A 470 24.70 -7.66 -21.11
CA PRO A 470 25.01 -7.41 -19.70
C PRO A 470 26.33 -6.65 -19.49
N ASP A 471 27.35 -6.93 -20.31
CA ASP A 471 28.66 -6.28 -20.21
C ASP A 471 28.60 -4.80 -20.60
N LYS A 472 27.82 -4.48 -21.64
CA LYS A 472 27.57 -3.09 -22.04
C LYS A 472 26.76 -2.33 -21.00
N LEU A 473 25.78 -2.97 -20.38
CA LEU A 473 25.00 -2.34 -19.33
C LEU A 473 25.85 -2.13 -18.04
N THR A 474 26.74 -3.07 -17.74
CA THR A 474 27.74 -2.88 -16.68
C THR A 474 28.67 -1.71 -16.99
N ALA A 475 29.12 -1.58 -18.25
CA ALA A 475 29.92 -0.45 -18.71
C ALA A 475 29.15 0.88 -18.60
N TRP A 476 27.87 0.90 -18.99
CA TRP A 476 26.97 2.06 -18.80
C TRP A 476 26.92 2.54 -17.34
N CYS A 477 26.86 1.61 -16.40
CA CYS A 477 26.89 1.94 -14.98
C CYS A 477 28.21 2.59 -14.53
N ARG A 478 29.34 2.30 -15.21
CA ARG A 478 30.64 2.90 -14.87
C ARG A 478 30.70 4.41 -15.07
N ASP A 479 29.96 4.92 -16.05
CA ASP A 479 29.97 6.35 -16.39
C ASP A 479 29.11 7.20 -15.44
N GLY A 480 28.29 6.57 -14.61
CA GLY A 480 27.37 7.30 -13.70
C GLY A 480 27.46 6.91 -12.23
N LEU A 481 28.25 5.86 -11.87
CA LEU A 481 28.34 5.38 -10.51
C LEU A 481 29.78 5.29 -10.02
N ALA A 482 30.01 5.66 -8.75
CA ALA A 482 31.26 5.41 -8.06
C ALA A 482 31.63 3.92 -8.08
N ALA A 483 32.92 3.59 -8.08
CA ALA A 483 33.41 2.22 -8.30
C ALA A 483 32.79 1.16 -7.37
N PHE A 484 32.58 1.51 -6.10
CA PHE A 484 32.01 0.61 -5.10
C PHE A 484 30.49 0.40 -5.24
N LYS A 485 29.78 1.25 -5.99
CA LYS A 485 28.34 1.16 -6.27
C LYS A 485 28.02 0.34 -7.53
N ARG A 486 29.03 0.08 -8.37
CA ARG A 486 28.84 -0.58 -9.68
C ARG A 486 28.41 -2.03 -9.50
N PRO A 487 27.41 -2.49 -10.25
CA PRO A 487 27.05 -3.90 -10.25
C PRO A 487 28.23 -4.76 -10.66
N ARG A 488 28.51 -5.81 -9.88
CA ARG A 488 29.51 -6.84 -10.23
C ARG A 488 29.04 -7.66 -11.44
N ALA A 489 27.73 -7.93 -11.49
CA ALA A 489 27.09 -8.68 -12.56
C ALA A 489 25.71 -8.10 -12.85
N VAL A 490 25.28 -8.28 -14.10
CA VAL A 490 23.93 -8.02 -14.56
C VAL A 490 23.33 -9.35 -15.00
N ILE A 491 22.22 -9.74 -14.39
CA ILE A 491 21.44 -10.94 -14.71
C ILE A 491 20.16 -10.51 -15.40
N LEU A 492 19.93 -10.99 -16.63
CA LEU A 492 18.70 -10.76 -17.34
C LEU A 492 17.62 -11.73 -16.85
N VAL A 493 16.45 -11.22 -16.59
CA VAL A 493 15.28 -12.00 -16.13
C VAL A 493 14.05 -11.61 -16.95
N ASP A 494 13.12 -12.54 -17.13
CA ASP A 494 11.87 -12.27 -17.83
C ASP A 494 10.94 -11.38 -17.01
N GLU A 495 10.94 -11.56 -15.67
CA GLU A 495 10.16 -10.76 -14.72
C GLU A 495 10.84 -10.69 -13.36
N LEU A 496 10.59 -9.62 -12.62
CA LEU A 496 11.02 -9.50 -11.21
C LEU A 496 9.96 -10.08 -10.27
N PRO A 497 10.34 -10.85 -9.23
CA PRO A 497 9.39 -11.36 -8.25
C PRO A 497 8.78 -10.20 -7.46
N LYS A 498 7.44 -10.09 -7.46
CA LYS A 498 6.71 -9.00 -6.82
C LYS A 498 5.76 -9.51 -5.73
N THR A 499 5.49 -8.65 -4.77
CA THR A 499 4.40 -8.84 -3.80
C THR A 499 3.05 -8.55 -4.44
N ALA A 500 1.99 -8.87 -3.73
CA ALA A 500 0.63 -8.47 -4.07
C ALA A 500 0.45 -6.93 -4.25
N THR A 501 1.30 -6.13 -3.63
CA THR A 501 1.33 -4.66 -3.77
C THR A 501 2.14 -4.17 -4.96
N GLY A 502 2.77 -5.06 -5.73
CA GLY A 502 3.68 -4.70 -6.82
C GLY A 502 5.13 -4.46 -6.37
N LYS A 503 5.44 -4.53 -5.07
CA LYS A 503 6.81 -4.34 -4.55
C LYS A 503 7.72 -5.52 -4.87
N ILE A 504 8.96 -5.24 -5.21
CA ILE A 504 9.97 -6.26 -5.50
C ILE A 504 10.28 -7.09 -4.24
N ARG A 505 10.22 -8.43 -4.39
CA ARG A 505 10.56 -9.39 -3.34
C ARG A 505 12.06 -9.67 -3.34
N ARG A 506 12.86 -8.72 -2.80
CA ARG A 506 14.33 -8.83 -2.80
C ARG A 506 14.87 -10.08 -2.10
N ASN A 507 14.17 -10.58 -1.09
CA ASN A 507 14.52 -11.83 -0.42
C ASN A 507 14.46 -13.05 -1.37
N VAL A 508 13.46 -13.09 -2.27
CA VAL A 508 13.36 -14.14 -3.30
C VAL A 508 14.45 -13.94 -4.34
N LEU A 509 14.65 -12.68 -4.75
CA LEU A 509 15.64 -12.33 -5.76
C LEU A 509 17.07 -12.67 -5.31
N ARG A 510 17.42 -12.48 -4.02
CA ARG A 510 18.71 -12.86 -3.45
C ARG A 510 18.98 -14.37 -3.59
N VAL A 511 17.97 -15.21 -3.38
CA VAL A 511 18.09 -16.67 -3.55
C VAL A 511 18.33 -16.99 -5.03
N GLN A 512 17.53 -16.43 -5.93
CA GLN A 512 17.67 -16.64 -7.38
C GLN A 512 19.06 -16.20 -7.89
N VAL A 513 19.54 -15.04 -7.44
CA VAL A 513 20.89 -14.53 -7.77
C VAL A 513 21.97 -15.44 -7.22
N HIS A 514 21.82 -15.91 -5.99
CA HIS A 514 22.77 -16.85 -5.40
C HIS A 514 22.88 -18.13 -6.23
N ASP A 515 21.74 -18.73 -6.58
CA ASP A 515 21.67 -19.95 -7.39
C ASP A 515 22.26 -19.73 -8.79
N ALA A 516 22.00 -18.57 -9.41
CA ALA A 516 22.54 -18.21 -10.72
C ALA A 516 24.08 -18.01 -10.71
N LEU A 517 24.62 -17.50 -9.59
CA LEU A 517 26.07 -17.25 -9.47
C LEU A 517 26.86 -18.47 -8.96
N THR A 518 26.20 -19.41 -8.26
CA THR A 518 26.85 -20.59 -7.65
C THR A 518 26.46 -21.92 -8.33
N GLY A 519 25.48 -21.90 -9.25
CA GLY A 519 25.05 -23.08 -9.99
C GLY A 519 26.17 -23.68 -10.81
N PRO A 520 26.16 -25.01 -11.10
CA PRO A 520 27.21 -25.66 -11.85
C PRO A 520 27.33 -25.04 -13.24
N SER A 521 28.51 -24.56 -13.58
CA SER A 521 28.87 -24.22 -14.95
C SER A 521 28.46 -25.39 -15.85
N VAL A 522 27.60 -25.16 -16.83
CA VAL A 522 27.37 -26.14 -17.90
C VAL A 522 28.73 -26.32 -18.58
N VAL A 523 29.43 -27.34 -18.19
CA VAL A 523 30.64 -27.80 -18.89
C VAL A 523 30.11 -28.39 -20.20
N ASP A 524 30.40 -27.74 -21.32
CA ASP A 524 30.25 -28.31 -22.65
C ASP A 524 30.81 -29.71 -22.64
N GLU A 525 30.00 -30.73 -22.84
CA GLU A 525 30.48 -32.05 -23.18
C GLU A 525 31.11 -31.97 -24.59
N PRO A 526 32.37 -32.36 -24.76
CA PRO A 526 32.92 -32.49 -26.09
C PRO A 526 32.28 -33.68 -26.80
N VAL A 527 31.87 -33.48 -28.03
CA VAL A 527 31.40 -34.47 -28.99
C VAL A 527 32.41 -35.55 -29.28
#